data_843c3cee1c50489c9129f89f4dba390a
#
_entry.id   843c3cee1c50489c9129f89f4dba390a
#
_cell.length_a   1.000
_cell.length_b   1.000
_cell.length_c   1.000
_cell.angle_alpha   90.00
_cell.angle_beta   90.00
_cell.angle_gamma   90.00
#
_symmetry.space_group_name_H-M   'P 1'
#
loop_
_entity.id
_entity.type
_entity.pdbx_description
1 polymer ?
#
loop_
_entity_poly.entity_id
_entity_poly.type
_entity_poly.pdbx_seq_one_letter_code
_entity_poly.pdbx_strand_id
1 'polypeptide(L)'
;MIGYFPHPYKDESIYSIVARYHYHMGNKSKYHTLEELFSKTVSLNTEYINNLDQLSSKINHFSNQPGYELLINHTTVPLYYPFNKTTLLTNNPFLLPSIYRYKKRHNDIKPKENLHFCTDCLNEQIEELGEGYWNRWHQIPGVFVCLKHKIPLLKHQMNVERFKINGFVLPDNDSSNQSSTLYKLDDLEKHLALAEDVKFLVNYRACFLEQALYKKYLTIIKIKGIAYPMSQMLKNLSDLLLTTYGNEFLNYMDSNLKDDNWINRLFHEKKLFDIHPIRHILLMRALSGSVESFIHNSDQFEPFGEGPWVCMNPLCDHYLKEVVTKVEVSVHPFNRKIQGDFICNCGFVYRLRQGEFDPCKVPYFSSRVMKKGHVWERNFYKMVNQGLKMNELEEKTKLSRPTIRKILREGIDPIQNAIQKRDKKTKEWRKRKTATYRRVWINAVNNNPNHTRSELANHNRATFAWLHQFDSEWLEENSPVSQKGHRRKEKEDFEEKDLFMVKEVQRINDEWKQHEKVVGKIIRKTFSAICDLLGSNRERKVP
;
A
#
# COMPACT_ATOMS: atom_id res chain seq x y z
N MET A 1 21.22 -23.81 27.56
CA MET A 1 19.94 -24.48 27.94
C MET A 1 19.55 -23.93 29.30
N ILE A 2 18.32 -23.45 29.44
CA ILE A 2 17.78 -22.92 30.70
C ILE A 2 16.93 -24.01 31.34
N GLY A 3 16.96 -24.09 32.69
CA GLY A 3 16.26 -25.17 33.43
C GLY A 3 14.76 -24.93 33.61
N TYR A 4 14.31 -23.71 33.42
CA TYR A 4 12.91 -23.32 33.58
C TYR A 4 12.57 -22.26 32.54
N PHE A 5 11.36 -22.35 31.98
CA PHE A 5 10.74 -21.30 31.19
C PHE A 5 9.22 -21.34 31.41
N PRO A 6 8.55 -20.22 31.71
CA PRO A 6 7.12 -20.24 31.98
C PRO A 6 6.34 -20.68 30.76
N HIS A 7 5.38 -21.57 30.92
CA HIS A 7 4.49 -21.93 29.82
C HIS A 7 3.71 -20.69 29.37
N PRO A 8 3.78 -20.34 28.10
CA PRO A 8 3.06 -19.16 27.58
C PRO A 8 1.55 -19.37 27.67
N TYR A 9 0.84 -18.39 28.20
CA TYR A 9 -0.62 -18.39 28.21
C TYR A 9 -1.16 -18.02 26.83
N LYS A 10 -2.41 -18.36 26.57
CA LYS A 10 -3.07 -18.04 25.30
C LYS A 10 -3.06 -16.53 25.04
N ASP A 11 -2.54 -16.12 23.87
CA ASP A 11 -2.43 -14.72 23.46
C ASP A 11 -1.64 -13.82 24.44
N GLU A 12 -0.82 -14.40 25.30
CA GLU A 12 0.12 -13.66 26.14
C GLU A 12 1.18 -12.98 25.26
N SER A 13 1.54 -11.73 25.54
CA SER A 13 2.62 -11.06 24.82
C SER A 13 3.99 -11.60 25.21
N ILE A 14 4.94 -11.62 24.26
CA ILE A 14 6.33 -12.06 24.55
C ILE A 14 6.98 -11.22 25.64
N TYR A 15 6.64 -9.94 25.76
CA TYR A 15 7.06 -9.10 26.88
C TYR A 15 6.58 -9.67 28.22
N SER A 16 5.32 -10.09 28.30
CA SER A 16 4.73 -10.67 29.50
C SER A 16 5.39 -11.98 29.89
N ILE A 17 5.68 -12.86 28.93
CA ILE A 17 6.36 -14.14 29.17
C ILE A 17 7.74 -13.90 29.80
N VAL A 18 8.51 -12.93 29.26
CA VAL A 18 9.83 -12.57 29.80
C VAL A 18 9.70 -11.91 31.18
N ALA A 19 8.68 -11.10 31.40
CA ALA A 19 8.41 -10.52 32.71
C ALA A 19 8.06 -11.60 33.77
N ARG A 20 7.21 -12.57 33.43
CA ARG A 20 6.91 -13.71 34.32
C ARG A 20 8.15 -14.53 34.60
N TYR A 21 8.98 -14.81 33.60
CA TYR A 21 10.26 -15.48 33.82
C TYR A 21 11.13 -14.72 34.83
N HIS A 22 11.23 -13.39 34.69
CA HIS A 22 11.99 -12.54 35.61
C HIS A 22 11.53 -12.70 37.05
N TYR A 23 10.23 -12.62 37.28
CA TYR A 23 9.66 -12.74 38.66
C TYR A 23 9.72 -14.14 39.19
N HIS A 24 9.42 -15.17 38.40
CA HIS A 24 9.48 -16.58 38.83
C HIS A 24 10.90 -17.02 39.20
N MET A 25 11.91 -16.50 38.50
CA MET A 25 13.31 -16.77 38.80
C MET A 25 13.87 -15.92 39.95
N GLY A 26 13.12 -14.95 40.46
CA GLY A 26 13.58 -14.04 41.52
C GLY A 26 14.76 -13.17 41.08
N ASN A 27 14.92 -12.91 39.77
CA ASN A 27 16.04 -12.12 39.25
C ASN A 27 15.95 -10.68 39.74
N LYS A 28 17.03 -10.17 40.35
CA LYS A 28 17.08 -8.78 40.88
C LYS A 28 17.29 -7.73 39.77
N SER A 29 17.82 -8.14 38.64
CA SER A 29 18.14 -7.24 37.53
C SER A 29 17.54 -7.71 36.21
N LYS A 30 16.84 -6.82 35.54
CA LYS A 30 16.36 -7.07 34.15
C LYS A 30 17.48 -7.43 33.19
N TYR A 31 18.67 -6.86 33.37
CA TYR A 31 19.83 -7.15 32.51
C TYR A 31 20.27 -8.60 32.66
N HIS A 32 20.25 -9.13 33.89
CA HIS A 32 20.53 -10.53 34.11
C HIS A 32 19.53 -11.44 33.40
N THR A 33 18.25 -11.17 33.51
CA THR A 33 17.19 -11.89 32.78
C THR A 33 17.39 -11.85 31.26
N LEU A 34 17.71 -10.67 30.72
CA LEU A 34 17.89 -10.52 29.28
C LEU A 34 19.15 -11.25 28.77
N GLU A 35 20.24 -11.20 29.54
CA GLU A 35 21.47 -11.90 29.22
C GLU A 35 21.29 -13.43 29.31
N GLU A 36 20.58 -13.88 30.34
CA GLU A 36 20.25 -15.29 30.52
C GLU A 36 19.40 -15.82 29.35
N LEU A 37 18.34 -15.11 28.95
CA LEU A 37 17.42 -15.53 27.89
C LEU A 37 17.99 -15.31 26.49
N PHE A 38 18.65 -14.19 26.23
CA PHE A 38 19.05 -13.75 24.88
C PHE A 38 20.57 -13.69 24.65
N SER A 39 21.38 -14.08 25.64
CA SER A 39 22.86 -14.01 25.62
C SER A 39 23.43 -12.60 25.44
N LYS A 40 22.61 -11.58 25.49
CA LYS A 40 22.95 -10.15 25.42
C LYS A 40 21.78 -9.29 25.84
N THR A 41 22.06 -8.04 26.18
CA THR A 41 21.01 -7.06 26.41
C THR A 41 20.27 -6.78 25.10
N VAL A 42 18.96 -7.05 25.08
CA VAL A 42 18.07 -6.79 23.96
C VAL A 42 17.15 -5.62 24.29
N SER A 43 16.75 -4.87 23.27
CA SER A 43 15.71 -3.86 23.44
C SER A 43 14.35 -4.58 23.56
N LEU A 44 13.71 -4.43 24.70
CA LEU A 44 12.35 -4.90 24.91
C LEU A 44 11.38 -3.91 24.31
N ASN A 45 10.46 -4.45 23.54
CA ASN A 45 9.35 -3.73 22.94
C ASN A 45 8.08 -4.52 23.25
N THR A 46 6.96 -3.85 23.48
CA THR A 46 5.68 -4.50 23.74
C THR A 46 5.14 -5.30 22.56
N GLU A 47 5.65 -5.06 21.37
CA GLU A 47 5.17 -5.68 20.14
C GLU A 47 5.98 -6.92 19.73
N TYR A 48 7.30 -6.90 19.96
CA TYR A 48 8.22 -8.01 19.63
C TYR A 48 9.54 -7.85 20.38
N ILE A 49 10.34 -8.91 20.41
CA ILE A 49 11.70 -8.90 20.95
C ILE A 49 12.68 -9.34 19.85
N ASN A 50 13.80 -8.64 19.77
CA ASN A 50 14.90 -9.06 18.90
C ASN A 50 15.55 -10.34 19.43
N ASN A 51 16.17 -11.11 18.54
CA ASN A 51 16.92 -12.34 18.88
C ASN A 51 16.05 -13.47 19.46
N LEU A 52 14.86 -13.66 18.96
CA LEU A 52 14.03 -14.83 19.27
C LEU A 52 14.70 -16.16 18.89
N ASP A 53 15.62 -16.15 17.93
CA ASP A 53 16.46 -17.29 17.57
C ASP A 53 17.34 -17.74 18.74
N GLN A 54 17.94 -16.80 19.47
CA GLN A 54 18.73 -17.09 20.65
C GLN A 54 17.87 -17.69 21.78
N LEU A 55 16.71 -17.07 22.05
CA LEU A 55 15.75 -17.63 23.01
C LEU A 55 15.30 -19.02 22.57
N SER A 56 14.94 -19.20 21.30
CA SER A 56 14.52 -20.47 20.73
C SER A 56 15.56 -21.58 20.97
N SER A 57 16.84 -21.30 20.74
CA SER A 57 17.92 -22.26 20.96
C SER A 57 18.05 -22.70 22.43
N LYS A 58 17.71 -21.84 23.38
CA LYS A 58 17.77 -22.13 24.83
C LYS A 58 16.55 -22.88 25.36
N ILE A 59 15.40 -22.78 24.69
CA ILE A 59 14.12 -23.38 25.08
C ILE A 59 13.64 -24.49 24.13
N ASN A 60 14.48 -24.96 23.21
CA ASN A 60 14.14 -25.97 22.20
C ASN A 60 13.69 -27.32 22.79
N HIS A 61 14.02 -27.57 24.06
CA HIS A 61 13.58 -28.77 24.77
C HIS A 61 12.13 -28.69 25.26
N PHE A 62 11.48 -27.51 25.21
CA PHE A 62 10.07 -27.34 25.58
C PHE A 62 9.12 -27.49 24.40
N SER A 63 9.57 -27.24 23.17
CA SER A 63 8.79 -27.35 21.93
C SER A 63 9.70 -27.63 20.73
N ASN A 64 9.15 -28.22 19.66
CA ASN A 64 9.91 -28.53 18.44
C ASN A 64 10.29 -27.26 17.63
N GLN A 65 9.52 -26.18 17.75
CA GLN A 65 9.74 -24.91 17.04
C GLN A 65 9.39 -23.70 17.93
N PRO A 66 10.00 -23.57 19.11
CA PRO A 66 9.56 -22.60 20.12
C PRO A 66 9.68 -21.16 19.63
N GLY A 67 10.70 -20.82 18.87
CA GLY A 67 10.89 -19.47 18.36
C GLY A 67 9.82 -19.06 17.35
N TYR A 68 9.39 -19.97 16.49
CA TYR A 68 8.29 -19.73 15.55
C TYR A 68 6.95 -19.57 16.26
N GLU A 69 6.67 -20.46 17.23
CA GLU A 69 5.44 -20.40 18.02
C GLU A 69 5.36 -19.10 18.81
N LEU A 70 6.45 -18.68 19.44
CA LEU A 70 6.53 -17.40 20.15
C LEU A 70 6.31 -16.21 19.19
N LEU A 71 6.91 -16.23 18.01
CA LEU A 71 6.76 -15.17 17.01
C LEU A 71 5.30 -15.02 16.58
N ILE A 72 4.66 -16.12 16.24
CA ILE A 72 3.32 -16.12 15.66
C ILE A 72 2.22 -15.93 16.70
N ASN A 73 2.37 -16.52 17.89
CA ASN A 73 1.32 -16.56 18.91
C ASN A 73 1.48 -15.50 20.01
N HIS A 74 2.69 -14.94 20.16
CA HIS A 74 3.01 -14.07 21.31
C HIS A 74 3.59 -12.71 20.92
N THR A 75 3.60 -12.38 19.60
CA THR A 75 3.99 -11.05 19.12
C THR A 75 2.93 -10.43 18.22
N THR A 76 3.10 -9.15 17.87
CA THR A 76 2.25 -8.45 16.89
C THR A 76 2.76 -8.56 15.45
N VAL A 77 3.88 -9.26 15.24
CA VAL A 77 4.52 -9.46 13.92
C VAL A 77 3.57 -10.01 12.86
N PRO A 78 2.64 -10.94 13.17
CA PRO A 78 1.70 -11.44 12.16
C PRO A 78 0.84 -10.38 11.48
N LEU A 79 0.59 -9.24 12.11
CA LEU A 79 -0.12 -8.11 11.47
C LEU A 79 0.60 -7.60 10.22
N TYR A 80 1.94 -7.64 10.24
CA TYR A 80 2.78 -7.13 9.16
C TYR A 80 3.09 -8.18 8.09
N TYR A 81 2.84 -9.45 8.40
CA TYR A 81 3.19 -10.58 7.54
C TYR A 81 2.60 -10.47 6.13
N PRO A 82 1.31 -10.14 5.94
CA PRO A 82 0.70 -10.07 4.60
C PRO A 82 1.33 -9.02 3.68
N PHE A 83 1.98 -7.99 4.22
CA PHE A 83 2.56 -6.87 3.46
C PHE A 83 4.09 -6.96 3.32
N ASN A 84 4.71 -8.10 3.66
CA ASN A 84 6.16 -8.21 3.66
C ASN A 84 6.70 -8.84 2.37
N LYS A 85 7.49 -8.08 1.59
CA LYS A 85 8.14 -8.55 0.36
C LYS A 85 9.16 -9.68 0.60
N THR A 86 9.80 -9.70 1.76
CA THR A 86 10.90 -10.62 2.05
C THR A 86 10.42 -12.01 2.40
N THR A 87 9.21 -12.14 2.95
CA THR A 87 8.63 -13.45 3.27
C THR A 87 8.27 -14.27 2.03
N LEU A 88 8.07 -13.60 0.88
CA LEU A 88 7.83 -14.25 -0.41
C LEU A 88 9.09 -14.91 -0.99
N LEU A 89 10.29 -14.45 -0.57
CA LEU A 89 11.57 -14.91 -1.11
C LEU A 89 12.22 -15.99 -0.25
N THR A 90 11.75 -16.18 0.97
CA THR A 90 12.35 -17.14 1.92
C THR A 90 11.27 -17.82 2.73
N ASN A 91 11.26 -19.15 2.71
CA ASN A 91 10.40 -19.95 3.59
C ASN A 91 10.83 -19.87 5.08
N ASN A 92 11.70 -18.94 5.44
CA ASN A 92 12.19 -18.79 6.80
C ASN A 92 11.55 -17.59 7.49
N PRO A 93 10.58 -17.82 8.38
CA PRO A 93 9.89 -16.76 9.14
C PRO A 93 10.81 -16.03 10.13
N PHE A 94 12.02 -16.54 10.39
CA PHE A 94 13.02 -15.96 11.29
C PHE A 94 13.88 -14.86 10.66
N LEU A 95 13.67 -14.49 9.39
CA LEU A 95 14.33 -13.31 8.80
C LEU A 95 13.77 -12.00 9.36
N LEU A 96 13.75 -11.93 10.67
CA LEU A 96 13.38 -10.80 11.53
C LEU A 96 14.11 -9.47 11.21
N PRO A 97 15.36 -9.42 10.74
CA PRO A 97 15.98 -8.16 10.34
C PRO A 97 15.17 -7.39 9.30
N SER A 98 14.42 -8.11 8.46
CA SER A 98 13.56 -7.48 7.45
C SER A 98 12.30 -6.86 8.06
N ILE A 99 11.70 -7.49 9.07
CA ILE A 99 10.51 -6.97 9.77
C ILE A 99 10.89 -5.76 10.62
N TYR A 100 12.07 -5.75 11.26
CA TYR A 100 12.58 -4.58 11.98
C TYR A 100 12.84 -3.39 11.04
N ARG A 101 13.44 -3.62 9.88
CA ARG A 101 13.61 -2.59 8.84
C ARG A 101 12.27 -2.13 8.28
N TYR A 102 11.33 -3.04 8.15
CA TYR A 102 9.95 -2.75 7.75
C TYR A 102 9.32 -1.78 8.75
N LYS A 103 9.34 -2.08 10.06
CA LYS A 103 8.83 -1.18 11.11
C LYS A 103 9.50 0.19 11.12
N LYS A 104 10.83 0.27 10.94
CA LYS A 104 11.55 1.54 10.90
C LYS A 104 11.12 2.43 9.72
N ARG A 105 10.57 1.84 8.66
CA ARG A 105 10.01 2.58 7.50
C ARG A 105 8.57 3.03 7.74
N HIS A 106 7.86 2.41 8.69
CA HIS A 106 6.43 2.62 8.96
C HIS A 106 6.17 3.35 10.28
N ASN A 107 7.05 4.25 10.68
CA ASN A 107 6.86 5.09 11.87
C ASN A 107 5.65 6.04 11.78
N ASP A 108 4.84 5.90 10.74
CA ASP A 108 3.65 6.73 10.50
C ASP A 108 2.54 6.49 11.52
N ILE A 109 2.48 5.28 12.10
CA ILE A 109 1.60 4.95 13.22
C ILE A 109 2.50 4.59 14.39
N LYS A 110 2.36 5.35 15.47
CA LYS A 110 3.21 5.18 16.65
C LYS A 110 2.87 3.89 17.37
N PRO A 111 3.87 3.11 17.82
CA PRO A 111 3.62 2.02 18.76
C PRO A 111 3.00 2.59 20.03
N LYS A 112 2.23 1.78 20.74
CA LYS A 112 1.67 2.19 22.01
C LYS A 112 2.77 2.48 23.03
N GLU A 113 2.77 3.67 23.58
CA GLU A 113 3.76 4.10 24.57
C GLU A 113 3.58 3.43 25.93
N ASN A 114 2.38 2.95 26.23
CA ASN A 114 2.03 2.29 27.47
C ASN A 114 1.44 0.91 27.22
N LEU A 115 1.53 0.04 28.20
CA LEU A 115 0.83 -1.24 28.21
C LEU A 115 -0.67 -1.02 28.36
N HIS A 116 -1.46 -1.83 27.65
CA HIS A 116 -2.91 -1.76 27.64
C HIS A 116 -3.50 -3.08 28.12
N PHE A 117 -4.62 -3.00 28.80
CA PHE A 117 -5.32 -4.17 29.32
C PHE A 117 -6.84 -3.94 29.40
N CYS A 118 -7.57 -5.02 29.52
CA CYS A 118 -8.98 -5.05 29.82
C CYS A 118 -9.13 -5.51 31.27
N THR A 119 -9.89 -4.81 32.07
CA THR A 119 -10.14 -5.15 33.50
C THR A 119 -10.74 -6.54 33.66
N ASP A 120 -11.73 -6.86 32.84
CA ASP A 120 -12.43 -8.14 32.94
C ASP A 120 -11.51 -9.29 32.51
N CYS A 121 -10.67 -9.11 31.47
CA CYS A 121 -9.63 -10.09 31.14
C CYS A 121 -8.64 -10.30 32.30
N LEU A 122 -8.23 -9.21 32.96
CA LEU A 122 -7.28 -9.29 34.07
C LEU A 122 -7.89 -10.03 35.28
N ASN A 123 -9.14 -9.72 35.63
CA ASN A 123 -9.85 -10.42 36.71
C ASN A 123 -9.96 -11.91 36.43
N GLU A 124 -10.39 -12.30 35.22
CA GLU A 124 -10.45 -13.71 34.81
C GLU A 124 -9.08 -14.40 34.89
N GLN A 125 -8.00 -13.74 34.46
CA GLN A 125 -6.64 -14.28 34.50
C GLN A 125 -6.22 -14.55 35.95
N ILE A 126 -6.47 -13.60 36.84
CA ILE A 126 -6.13 -13.74 38.27
C ILE A 126 -6.96 -14.86 38.93
N GLU A 127 -8.26 -14.93 38.62
CA GLU A 127 -9.15 -15.96 39.15
C GLU A 127 -8.78 -17.37 38.64
N GLU A 128 -8.49 -17.50 37.34
CA GLU A 128 -8.25 -18.81 36.72
C GLU A 128 -6.80 -19.29 36.87
N LEU A 129 -5.82 -18.36 36.80
CA LEU A 129 -4.40 -18.69 36.71
C LEU A 129 -3.58 -18.27 37.93
N GLY A 130 -4.16 -17.46 38.82
CA GLY A 130 -3.47 -16.91 39.98
C GLY A 130 -2.54 -15.74 39.70
N GLU A 131 -2.36 -15.37 38.43
CA GLU A 131 -1.51 -14.25 38.02
C GLU A 131 -2.05 -13.57 36.74
N GLY A 132 -1.82 -12.27 36.60
CA GLY A 132 -2.17 -11.50 35.40
C GLY A 132 -1.06 -11.51 34.35
N TYR A 133 -1.45 -11.35 33.10
CA TYR A 133 -0.51 -11.21 31.98
C TYR A 133 -0.97 -10.18 30.95
N TRP A 134 -0.02 -9.60 30.22
CA TRP A 134 -0.31 -8.66 29.14
C TRP A 134 -0.70 -9.40 27.87
N ASN A 135 -1.98 -9.26 27.48
CA ASN A 135 -2.50 -9.84 26.25
C ASN A 135 -1.93 -9.10 25.03
N ARG A 136 -1.43 -9.82 24.01
CA ARG A 136 -0.82 -9.25 22.81
C ARG A 136 -1.79 -8.44 21.96
N TRP A 137 -3.08 -8.83 21.92
CA TRP A 137 -4.11 -8.12 21.16
C TRP A 137 -4.31 -6.70 21.68
N HIS A 138 -4.16 -6.51 22.98
CA HIS A 138 -4.27 -5.20 23.61
C HIS A 138 -3.07 -4.28 23.29
N GLN A 139 -1.94 -4.84 22.82
CA GLN A 139 -0.73 -4.06 22.52
C GLN A 139 -0.65 -3.63 21.06
N ILE A 140 -1.53 -4.11 20.18
CA ILE A 140 -1.51 -3.76 18.75
C ILE A 140 -1.85 -2.27 18.57
N PRO A 141 -1.05 -1.49 17.82
CA PRO A 141 -1.40 -0.12 17.44
C PRO A 141 -2.76 -0.07 16.76
N GLY A 142 -3.60 0.91 17.13
CA GLY A 142 -4.95 1.05 16.58
C GLY A 142 -6.03 0.18 17.25
N VAL A 143 -5.68 -0.79 18.11
CA VAL A 143 -6.65 -1.57 18.88
C VAL A 143 -6.83 -0.94 20.26
N PHE A 144 -7.99 -0.34 20.52
CA PHE A 144 -8.32 0.36 21.77
C PHE A 144 -9.48 -0.29 22.54
N VAL A 145 -9.95 -1.45 22.08
CA VAL A 145 -11.06 -2.19 22.67
C VAL A 145 -10.70 -3.66 22.87
N CYS A 146 -11.27 -4.27 23.88
CA CYS A 146 -11.21 -5.72 24.08
C CYS A 146 -12.27 -6.41 23.23
N LEU A 147 -11.84 -7.35 22.36
CA LEU A 147 -12.78 -8.11 21.53
C LEU A 147 -13.59 -9.14 22.31
N LYS A 148 -13.08 -9.62 23.47
CA LYS A 148 -13.78 -10.59 24.32
C LYS A 148 -14.92 -9.91 25.09
N HIS A 149 -14.61 -8.80 25.78
CA HIS A 149 -15.57 -8.12 26.68
C HIS A 149 -16.25 -6.92 26.03
N LYS A 150 -15.82 -6.50 24.84
CA LYS A 150 -16.39 -5.38 24.06
C LYS A 150 -16.38 -4.04 24.82
N ILE A 151 -15.36 -3.84 25.63
CA ILE A 151 -15.14 -2.60 26.40
C ILE A 151 -13.84 -1.92 25.99
N PRO A 152 -13.70 -0.60 26.22
CA PRO A 152 -12.46 0.11 26.01
C PRO A 152 -11.32 -0.45 26.87
N LEU A 153 -10.11 -0.46 26.33
CA LEU A 153 -8.91 -0.85 27.06
C LEU A 153 -8.46 0.27 28.00
N LEU A 154 -7.97 -0.11 29.17
CA LEU A 154 -7.27 0.79 30.06
C LEU A 154 -5.79 0.90 29.67
N LYS A 155 -5.24 2.09 29.91
CA LYS A 155 -3.84 2.42 29.71
C LYS A 155 -3.14 2.36 31.07
N HIS A 156 -2.15 1.49 31.22
CA HIS A 156 -1.33 1.44 32.43
C HIS A 156 -0.45 2.70 32.53
N GLN A 157 -0.21 3.22 33.73
CA GLN A 157 0.54 4.48 33.93
C GLN A 157 1.99 4.38 33.47
N MET A 158 2.57 3.18 33.47
CA MET A 158 3.96 2.99 33.15
C MET A 158 4.18 3.08 31.64
N ASN A 159 4.97 4.09 31.23
CA ASN A 159 5.38 4.29 29.85
C ASN A 159 6.49 3.30 29.46
N VAL A 160 6.44 2.75 28.24
CA VAL A 160 7.44 1.80 27.71
C VAL A 160 8.86 2.36 27.76
N GLU A 161 9.06 3.66 27.62
CA GLU A 161 10.38 4.27 27.77
C GLU A 161 10.91 4.19 29.21
N ARG A 162 10.03 4.19 30.22
CA ARG A 162 10.39 4.00 31.62
C ARG A 162 10.76 2.55 31.94
N PHE A 163 10.38 1.56 31.10
CA PHE A 163 10.87 0.18 31.23
C PHE A 163 12.39 0.08 31.12
N LYS A 164 13.01 0.99 30.36
CA LYS A 164 14.47 1.07 30.31
C LYS A 164 15.08 1.35 31.68
N ILE A 165 14.32 2.01 32.57
CA ILE A 165 14.75 2.42 33.89
C ILE A 165 14.28 1.46 34.99
N ASN A 166 12.99 1.08 35.00
CA ASN A 166 12.32 0.47 36.15
C ASN A 166 12.15 -1.07 36.12
N GLY A 167 12.57 -1.75 35.05
CA GLY A 167 12.44 -3.22 34.96
C GLY A 167 11.13 -3.72 34.38
N PHE A 168 10.81 -4.98 34.62
CA PHE A 168 9.59 -5.63 34.15
C PHE A 168 8.39 -5.26 35.01
N VAL A 169 7.20 -5.25 34.39
CA VAL A 169 5.92 -5.03 35.06
C VAL A 169 4.93 -6.08 34.57
N LEU A 170 4.23 -6.70 35.52
CA LEU A 170 3.06 -7.54 35.28
C LEU A 170 1.79 -6.80 35.71
N PRO A 171 0.64 -7.07 35.10
CA PRO A 171 -0.62 -6.52 35.57
C PRO A 171 -1.06 -7.26 36.84
N ASP A 172 -1.53 -6.50 37.82
CA ASP A 172 -2.03 -6.97 39.11
C ASP A 172 -3.37 -6.29 39.43
N ASN A 173 -3.94 -6.65 40.59
CA ASN A 173 -5.18 -6.04 41.07
C ASN A 173 -5.11 -4.53 41.26
N ASP A 174 -3.91 -3.98 41.55
CA ASP A 174 -3.70 -2.54 41.71
C ASP A 174 -3.52 -1.80 40.38
N SER A 175 -3.31 -2.54 39.31
CA SER A 175 -3.14 -1.95 37.98
C SER A 175 -4.34 -1.13 37.52
N SER A 176 -5.56 -1.51 37.93
CA SER A 176 -6.78 -0.75 37.66
C SER A 176 -6.80 0.59 38.40
N ASN A 177 -6.29 0.64 39.64
CA ASN A 177 -6.18 1.86 40.46
C ASN A 177 -5.07 2.79 39.94
N GLN A 178 -4.01 2.24 39.36
CA GLN A 178 -2.89 2.94 38.77
C GLN A 178 -3.12 3.28 37.27
N SER A 179 -4.27 2.96 36.71
CA SER A 179 -4.60 3.24 35.34
C SER A 179 -5.14 4.66 35.18
N SER A 180 -4.61 5.37 34.22
CA SER A 180 -5.19 6.63 33.80
C SER A 180 -5.98 6.43 32.51
N THR A 181 -7.21 6.93 32.54
CA THR A 181 -8.09 7.17 31.41
C THR A 181 -8.58 5.96 30.62
N LEU A 182 -9.84 5.61 30.85
CA LEU A 182 -10.67 5.04 29.79
C LEU A 182 -10.53 5.93 28.56
N TYR A 183 -10.20 5.32 27.42
CA TYR A 183 -10.36 6.02 26.15
C TYR A 183 -11.84 6.42 26.02
N LYS A 184 -12.11 7.70 25.93
CA LYS A 184 -13.42 8.17 25.45
C LYS A 184 -13.48 7.83 23.98
N LEU A 185 -14.08 6.71 23.65
CA LEU A 185 -14.28 6.29 22.29
C LEU A 185 -15.64 6.80 21.84
N ASP A 186 -15.68 7.76 20.94
CA ASP A 186 -16.92 8.37 20.46
C ASP A 186 -17.80 7.37 19.70
N ASP A 187 -17.19 6.29 19.20
CA ASP A 187 -17.90 5.24 18.46
C ASP A 187 -17.25 3.87 18.73
N LEU A 188 -17.73 3.21 19.77
CA LEU A 188 -17.25 1.90 20.19
C LEU A 188 -17.39 0.85 19.07
N GLU A 189 -18.46 0.92 18.28
CA GLU A 189 -18.72 -0.06 17.21
C GLU A 189 -17.65 0.02 16.11
N LYS A 190 -17.21 1.22 15.74
CA LYS A 190 -16.13 1.38 14.76
C LYS A 190 -14.81 0.80 15.27
N HIS A 191 -14.50 1.00 16.55
CA HIS A 191 -13.30 0.45 17.17
C HIS A 191 -13.36 -1.09 17.26
N LEU A 192 -14.52 -1.66 17.60
CA LEU A 192 -14.73 -3.11 17.59
C LEU A 192 -14.59 -3.67 16.18
N ALA A 193 -15.22 -3.05 15.22
CA ALA A 193 -15.14 -3.47 13.82
C ALA A 193 -13.72 -3.43 13.27
N LEU A 194 -12.93 -2.39 13.61
CA LEU A 194 -11.52 -2.31 13.23
C LEU A 194 -10.69 -3.39 13.93
N ALA A 195 -10.93 -3.65 15.21
CA ALA A 195 -10.23 -4.68 15.97
C ALA A 195 -10.51 -6.09 15.43
N GLU A 196 -11.74 -6.37 14.97
CA GLU A 196 -12.07 -7.62 14.25
C GLU A 196 -11.30 -7.74 12.93
N ASP A 197 -11.19 -6.69 12.14
CA ASP A 197 -10.40 -6.67 10.91
C ASP A 197 -8.90 -6.90 11.20
N VAL A 198 -8.37 -6.30 12.26
CA VAL A 198 -6.99 -6.55 12.73
C VAL A 198 -6.81 -8.02 13.11
N LYS A 199 -7.75 -8.59 13.86
CA LYS A 199 -7.73 -10.00 14.26
C LYS A 199 -7.77 -10.92 13.06
N PHE A 200 -8.65 -10.63 12.08
CA PHE A 200 -8.70 -11.37 10.83
C PHE A 200 -7.34 -11.35 10.12
N LEU A 201 -6.74 -10.17 9.95
CA LEU A 201 -5.47 -10.01 9.24
C LEU A 201 -4.28 -10.68 9.95
N VAL A 202 -4.21 -10.60 11.28
CA VAL A 202 -3.19 -11.30 12.10
C VAL A 202 -3.27 -12.82 11.93
N ASN A 203 -4.48 -13.35 11.74
CA ASN A 203 -4.71 -14.78 11.50
C ASN A 203 -4.58 -15.16 10.02
N TYR A 204 -4.51 -14.18 9.11
CA TYR A 204 -4.35 -14.40 7.68
C TYR A 204 -2.92 -14.83 7.36
N ARG A 205 -2.76 -16.08 6.93
CA ARG A 205 -1.44 -16.72 6.75
C ARG A 205 -0.84 -16.58 5.36
N ALA A 206 -1.46 -15.81 4.47
CA ALA A 206 -0.96 -15.56 3.13
C ALA A 206 -0.34 -14.17 3.00
N CYS A 207 0.68 -14.06 2.15
CA CYS A 207 1.26 -12.77 1.78
C CYS A 207 0.57 -12.22 0.54
N PHE A 208 0.35 -10.91 0.52
CA PHE A 208 -0.11 -10.24 -0.68
C PHE A 208 1.03 -10.09 -1.69
N LEU A 209 0.71 -10.28 -2.97
CA LEU A 209 1.55 -9.79 -4.04
C LEU A 209 1.27 -8.29 -4.22
N GLU A 210 2.29 -7.43 -4.12
CA GLU A 210 2.12 -5.97 -4.16
C GLU A 210 1.35 -5.50 -5.39
N GLN A 211 1.70 -6.05 -6.58
CA GLN A 211 1.00 -5.72 -7.83
C GLN A 211 -0.46 -6.21 -7.86
N ALA A 212 -0.73 -7.39 -7.28
CA ALA A 212 -2.09 -7.94 -7.21
C ALA A 212 -2.96 -7.11 -6.26
N LEU A 213 -2.44 -6.76 -5.09
CA LEU A 213 -3.12 -5.90 -4.13
C LEU A 213 -3.39 -4.50 -4.72
N TYR A 214 -2.41 -3.91 -5.40
CA TYR A 214 -2.57 -2.64 -6.09
C TYR A 214 -3.67 -2.68 -7.16
N LYS A 215 -3.66 -3.72 -8.01
CA LYS A 215 -4.71 -3.94 -9.02
C LYS A 215 -6.08 -4.12 -8.36
N LYS A 216 -6.18 -4.87 -7.25
CA LYS A 216 -7.43 -5.08 -6.53
C LYS A 216 -8.00 -3.78 -5.99
N TYR A 217 -7.19 -2.92 -5.36
CA TYR A 217 -7.63 -1.59 -4.97
C TYR A 217 -8.21 -0.80 -6.14
N LEU A 218 -7.48 -0.73 -7.25
CA LEU A 218 -7.95 0.00 -8.44
C LEU A 218 -9.25 -0.58 -9.02
N THR A 219 -9.40 -1.89 -8.99
CA THR A 219 -10.62 -2.57 -9.47
C THR A 219 -11.82 -2.18 -8.63
N ILE A 220 -11.75 -2.32 -7.30
CA ILE A 220 -12.85 -1.97 -6.41
C ILE A 220 -13.20 -0.48 -6.49
N ILE A 221 -12.18 0.40 -6.54
CA ILE A 221 -12.36 1.85 -6.73
C ILE A 221 -13.12 2.17 -8.02
N LYS A 222 -12.80 1.45 -9.11
CA LYS A 222 -13.51 1.60 -10.39
C LYS A 222 -14.95 1.11 -10.31
N ILE A 223 -15.19 -0.04 -9.69
CA ILE A 223 -16.52 -0.60 -9.48
C ILE A 223 -17.40 0.39 -8.70
N LYS A 224 -16.85 1.03 -7.67
CA LYS A 224 -17.57 2.06 -6.89
C LYS A 224 -17.78 3.40 -7.62
N GLY A 225 -17.33 3.51 -8.88
CA GLY A 225 -17.47 4.75 -9.65
C GLY A 225 -16.59 5.90 -9.13
N ILE A 226 -15.60 5.61 -8.31
CA ILE A 226 -14.64 6.59 -7.82
C ILE A 226 -13.71 6.97 -8.98
N ALA A 227 -13.89 8.17 -9.49
CA ALA A 227 -13.47 8.54 -10.85
C ALA A 227 -11.98 8.91 -10.99
N TYR A 228 -11.48 8.79 -12.22
CA TYR A 228 -10.28 9.46 -12.72
C TYR A 228 -10.58 10.92 -13.09
N PRO A 229 -9.60 11.85 -13.04
CA PRO A 229 -8.15 11.63 -12.89
C PRO A 229 -7.72 11.30 -11.46
N MET A 230 -6.46 10.93 -11.27
CA MET A 230 -5.88 10.51 -9.98
C MET A 230 -6.18 11.51 -8.85
N SER A 231 -6.05 12.82 -9.10
CA SER A 231 -6.36 13.86 -8.10
C SER A 231 -7.80 13.81 -7.60
N GLN A 232 -8.77 13.57 -8.49
CA GLN A 232 -10.18 13.44 -8.11
C GLN A 232 -10.43 12.12 -7.38
N MET A 233 -9.79 11.05 -7.80
CA MET A 233 -9.84 9.75 -7.11
C MET A 233 -9.34 9.87 -5.68
N LEU A 234 -8.19 10.51 -5.46
CA LEU A 234 -7.63 10.72 -4.13
C LEU A 234 -8.55 11.56 -3.24
N LYS A 235 -9.16 12.62 -3.79
CA LYS A 235 -10.15 13.42 -3.08
C LYS A 235 -11.37 12.59 -2.67
N ASN A 236 -11.95 11.85 -3.62
CA ASN A 236 -13.12 11.00 -3.36
C ASN A 236 -12.82 9.92 -2.31
N LEU A 237 -11.60 9.36 -2.30
CA LEU A 237 -11.16 8.41 -1.27
C LEU A 237 -11.00 9.07 0.09
N SER A 238 -10.47 10.30 0.14
CA SER A 238 -10.40 11.08 1.38
C SER A 238 -11.80 11.36 1.92
N ASP A 239 -12.73 11.78 1.07
CA ASP A 239 -14.12 12.02 1.43
C ASP A 239 -14.80 10.73 1.91
N LEU A 240 -14.54 9.58 1.27
CA LEU A 240 -15.03 8.26 1.71
C LEU A 240 -14.53 7.91 3.12
N LEU A 241 -13.23 8.07 3.39
CA LEU A 241 -12.65 7.79 4.69
C LEU A 241 -13.20 8.71 5.78
N LEU A 242 -13.36 10.01 5.47
CA LEU A 242 -13.96 10.98 6.38
C LEU A 242 -15.43 10.66 6.70
N THR A 243 -16.18 10.26 5.69
CA THR A 243 -17.59 9.86 5.87
C THR A 243 -17.71 8.57 6.69
N THR A 244 -16.79 7.61 6.46
CA THR A 244 -16.82 6.31 7.14
C THR A 244 -16.40 6.43 8.61
N TYR A 245 -15.33 7.18 8.88
CA TYR A 245 -14.70 7.17 10.20
C TYR A 245 -14.84 8.49 10.98
N GLY A 246 -14.87 9.63 10.29
CA GLY A 246 -14.74 10.94 10.92
C GLY A 246 -13.30 11.32 11.24
N ASN A 247 -13.05 12.63 11.46
CA ASN A 247 -11.71 13.14 11.73
C ASN A 247 -11.13 12.62 13.05
N GLU A 248 -11.93 12.56 14.10
CA GLU A 248 -11.49 12.16 15.44
C GLU A 248 -10.98 10.72 15.45
N PHE A 249 -11.75 9.80 14.86
CA PHE A 249 -11.33 8.40 14.72
C PHE A 249 -10.03 8.27 13.92
N LEU A 250 -9.89 8.97 12.79
CA LEU A 250 -8.67 8.94 11.99
C LEU A 250 -7.46 9.52 12.74
N ASN A 251 -7.67 10.54 13.57
CA ASN A 251 -6.62 11.08 14.44
C ASN A 251 -6.19 10.05 15.50
N TYR A 252 -7.14 9.35 16.13
CA TYR A 252 -6.85 8.24 17.05
C TYR A 252 -5.99 7.14 16.41
N MET A 253 -6.17 6.94 15.10
CA MET A 253 -5.43 5.94 14.31
C MET A 253 -4.12 6.47 13.72
N ASP A 254 -3.62 7.64 14.14
CA ASP A 254 -2.47 8.32 13.52
C ASP A 254 -2.57 8.37 11.98
N SER A 255 -3.80 8.51 11.48
CA SER A 255 -4.11 8.43 10.04
C SER A 255 -4.82 9.67 9.52
N ASN A 256 -4.51 10.84 10.09
CA ASN A 256 -5.02 12.13 9.67
C ASN A 256 -4.75 12.35 8.17
N LEU A 257 -5.78 12.88 7.47
CA LEU A 257 -5.71 13.10 6.02
C LEU A 257 -5.17 14.49 5.64
N LYS A 258 -5.08 15.43 6.61
CA LYS A 258 -4.62 16.80 6.35
C LYS A 258 -3.09 16.91 6.35
N ASP A 259 -2.45 16.25 7.29
CA ASP A 259 -1.02 16.43 7.56
C ASP A 259 -0.15 15.39 6.85
N ASP A 260 -0.72 14.22 6.51
CA ASP A 260 -0.01 13.12 5.86
C ASP A 260 -0.77 12.62 4.63
N ASN A 261 -0.15 12.77 3.47
CA ASN A 261 -0.70 12.29 2.20
C ASN A 261 -0.49 10.78 2.00
N TRP A 262 -0.81 9.99 3.03
CA TRP A 262 -0.62 8.53 3.00
C TRP A 262 -1.49 7.84 1.95
N ILE A 263 -2.67 8.38 1.64
CA ILE A 263 -3.53 7.85 0.58
C ILE A 263 -2.81 7.91 -0.77
N ASN A 264 -2.14 9.02 -1.08
CA ASN A 264 -1.37 9.15 -2.32
C ASN A 264 -0.24 8.11 -2.39
N ARG A 265 0.41 7.83 -1.26
CA ARG A 265 1.47 6.80 -1.18
C ARG A 265 0.93 5.40 -1.46
N LEU A 266 -0.32 5.08 -1.06
CA LEU A 266 -0.99 3.80 -1.38
C LEU A 266 -1.12 3.55 -2.88
N PHE A 267 -1.24 4.60 -3.70
CA PHE A 267 -1.37 4.46 -5.14
C PHE A 267 -0.04 4.66 -5.90
N HIS A 268 1.07 4.60 -5.18
CA HIS A 268 2.41 4.51 -5.73
C HIS A 268 2.84 3.03 -5.77
N GLU A 269 2.91 2.43 -6.97
CA GLU A 269 3.14 1.00 -7.21
C GLU A 269 4.32 0.40 -6.41
N LYS A 270 5.38 1.19 -6.16
CA LYS A 270 6.57 0.72 -5.43
C LYS A 270 6.57 1.04 -3.93
N LYS A 271 5.53 1.71 -3.42
CA LYS A 271 5.42 2.18 -2.02
C LYS A 271 4.22 1.61 -1.27
N LEU A 272 3.44 0.77 -1.92
CA LEU A 272 2.23 0.20 -1.33
C LEU A 272 2.55 -0.52 -0.02
N PHE A 273 3.57 -1.36 -0.01
CA PHE A 273 4.00 -2.08 1.19
C PHE A 273 4.86 -1.24 2.15
N ASP A 274 5.10 0.03 1.85
CA ASP A 274 5.74 0.95 2.78
C ASP A 274 4.71 1.65 3.71
N ILE A 275 3.46 1.24 3.70
CA ILE A 275 2.37 1.83 4.48
C ILE A 275 1.97 0.89 5.61
N HIS A 276 1.72 1.45 6.78
CA HIS A 276 1.36 0.66 7.96
C HIS A 276 0.09 -0.16 7.73
N PRO A 277 0.03 -1.45 8.15
CA PRO A 277 -1.14 -2.31 7.94
C PRO A 277 -2.48 -1.73 8.38
N ILE A 278 -2.52 -0.95 9.46
CA ILE A 278 -3.75 -0.27 9.93
C ILE A 278 -4.34 0.64 8.84
N ARG A 279 -3.52 1.37 8.07
CA ARG A 279 -3.99 2.22 6.99
C ARG A 279 -4.56 1.42 5.82
N HIS A 280 -4.00 0.25 5.56
CA HIS A 280 -4.60 -0.71 4.62
C HIS A 280 -5.95 -1.22 5.11
N ILE A 281 -6.06 -1.59 6.39
CA ILE A 281 -7.31 -2.04 7.02
C ILE A 281 -8.38 -0.95 6.91
N LEU A 282 -8.04 0.31 7.24
CA LEU A 282 -8.97 1.44 7.11
C LEU A 282 -9.50 1.57 5.68
N LEU A 283 -8.63 1.50 4.68
CA LEU A 283 -9.06 1.62 3.29
C LEU A 283 -9.83 0.39 2.82
N MET A 284 -9.38 -0.84 3.13
CA MET A 284 -10.07 -2.08 2.77
C MET A 284 -11.49 -2.10 3.31
N ARG A 285 -11.65 -1.74 4.60
CA ARG A 285 -12.96 -1.66 5.24
C ARG A 285 -13.84 -0.58 4.63
N ALA A 286 -13.33 0.63 4.38
CA ALA A 286 -14.10 1.69 3.74
C ALA A 286 -14.56 1.30 2.32
N LEU A 287 -13.75 0.53 1.60
CA LEU A 287 -14.07 0.06 0.26
C LEU A 287 -15.03 -1.14 0.25
N SER A 288 -14.96 -2.06 1.20
CA SER A 288 -15.64 -3.36 1.11
C SER A 288 -16.41 -3.77 2.38
N GLY A 289 -16.48 -2.89 3.39
CA GLY A 289 -17.19 -3.14 4.66
C GLY A 289 -16.38 -3.92 5.70
N SER A 290 -15.44 -4.79 5.27
CA SER A 290 -14.47 -5.49 6.12
C SER A 290 -13.23 -5.89 5.33
N VAL A 291 -12.14 -6.23 6.04
CA VAL A 291 -10.93 -6.79 5.40
C VAL A 291 -11.21 -8.15 4.78
N GLU A 292 -12.01 -8.98 5.44
CA GLU A 292 -12.42 -10.28 4.94
C GLU A 292 -13.18 -10.16 3.61
N SER A 293 -14.18 -9.31 3.55
CA SER A 293 -14.92 -9.03 2.32
C SER A 293 -14.00 -8.49 1.22
N PHE A 294 -13.07 -7.59 1.57
CA PHE A 294 -12.11 -7.07 0.60
C PHE A 294 -11.23 -8.19 0.01
N ILE A 295 -10.79 -9.15 0.81
CA ILE A 295 -9.90 -10.23 0.37
C ILE A 295 -10.65 -11.28 -0.44
N HIS A 296 -11.84 -11.68 0.00
CA HIS A 296 -12.58 -12.81 -0.59
C HIS A 296 -13.47 -12.43 -1.77
N ASN A 297 -13.86 -11.15 -1.91
CA ASN A 297 -14.62 -10.74 -3.08
C ASN A 297 -13.79 -10.95 -4.35
N SER A 298 -14.31 -11.82 -5.22
CA SER A 298 -13.79 -12.04 -6.57
C SER A 298 -14.32 -10.93 -7.50
N ASP A 299 -13.91 -9.70 -7.23
CA ASP A 299 -14.36 -8.55 -8.00
C ASP A 299 -13.76 -8.61 -9.41
N GLN A 300 -14.49 -9.15 -10.35
CA GLN A 300 -14.27 -8.87 -11.76
C GLN A 300 -14.83 -7.47 -12.02
N PHE A 301 -14.02 -6.64 -12.64
CA PHE A 301 -14.45 -5.30 -13.03
C PHE A 301 -15.42 -5.40 -14.20
N GLU A 302 -16.71 -5.43 -13.92
CA GLU A 302 -17.80 -5.48 -14.88
C GLU A 302 -18.60 -4.18 -14.87
N PRO A 303 -18.07 -3.10 -15.48
CA PRO A 303 -18.69 -1.77 -15.44
C PRO A 303 -20.04 -1.71 -16.16
N PHE A 304 -20.42 -2.75 -16.86
CA PHE A 304 -21.65 -2.90 -17.61
C PHE A 304 -22.51 -4.08 -17.15
N GLY A 305 -22.19 -4.66 -15.97
CA GLY A 305 -22.84 -5.85 -15.42
C GLY A 305 -22.47 -7.13 -16.17
N GLU A 306 -23.09 -8.23 -15.77
CA GLU A 306 -22.94 -9.53 -16.43
C GLU A 306 -23.80 -9.58 -17.70
N GLY A 307 -23.21 -10.12 -18.80
CA GLY A 307 -23.95 -10.38 -20.03
C GLY A 307 -24.96 -11.56 -19.89
N PRO A 308 -25.69 -11.89 -20.93
CA PRO A 308 -25.64 -11.31 -22.27
C PRO A 308 -26.35 -9.97 -22.42
N TRP A 309 -25.81 -9.10 -23.28
CA TRP A 309 -26.40 -7.78 -23.57
C TRP A 309 -27.18 -7.78 -24.89
N VAL A 310 -27.98 -6.75 -25.06
CA VAL A 310 -28.89 -6.60 -26.18
C VAL A 310 -28.15 -6.32 -27.50
N CYS A 311 -28.50 -6.99 -28.57
CA CYS A 311 -28.00 -6.66 -29.92
C CYS A 311 -28.74 -5.44 -30.48
N MET A 312 -27.98 -4.40 -30.88
CA MET A 312 -28.50 -3.14 -31.40
C MET A 312 -28.53 -3.06 -32.93
N ASN A 313 -28.32 -4.18 -33.64
CA ASN A 313 -28.40 -4.22 -35.10
C ASN A 313 -29.84 -4.30 -35.62
N PRO A 314 -30.43 -3.22 -36.18
CA PRO A 314 -31.82 -3.23 -36.60
C PRO A 314 -32.11 -4.12 -37.80
N LEU A 315 -31.08 -4.59 -38.52
CA LEU A 315 -31.22 -5.47 -39.69
C LEU A 315 -30.85 -6.92 -39.38
N CYS A 316 -30.89 -7.32 -38.12
CA CYS A 316 -30.54 -8.67 -37.68
C CYS A 316 -31.75 -9.35 -37.01
N ASP A 317 -31.89 -10.67 -37.18
CA ASP A 317 -33.01 -11.48 -36.66
C ASP A 317 -33.05 -11.49 -35.11
N HIS A 318 -31.99 -11.14 -34.48
CA HIS A 318 -31.90 -11.01 -33.02
C HIS A 318 -31.78 -9.54 -32.53
N TYR A 319 -32.28 -8.59 -33.31
CA TYR A 319 -32.38 -7.21 -32.87
C TYR A 319 -33.17 -7.10 -31.56
N LEU A 320 -32.64 -6.37 -30.60
CA LEU A 320 -33.15 -6.21 -29.23
C LEU A 320 -33.23 -7.51 -28.40
N LYS A 321 -32.59 -8.60 -28.83
CA LYS A 321 -32.43 -9.80 -28.02
C LYS A 321 -31.09 -9.80 -27.30
N GLU A 322 -31.05 -10.37 -26.10
CA GLU A 322 -29.85 -10.50 -25.26
C GLU A 322 -28.94 -11.64 -25.78
N VAL A 323 -28.08 -11.33 -26.72
CA VAL A 323 -27.19 -12.29 -27.41
C VAL A 323 -25.74 -11.82 -27.49
N VAL A 324 -25.43 -10.63 -27.00
CA VAL A 324 -24.07 -10.10 -27.00
C VAL A 324 -23.37 -10.61 -25.76
N THR A 325 -22.32 -11.41 -25.94
CA THR A 325 -21.56 -12.03 -24.86
C THR A 325 -20.16 -11.42 -24.67
N LYS A 326 -19.74 -10.52 -25.58
CA LYS A 326 -18.42 -9.91 -25.54
C LYS A 326 -18.50 -8.41 -25.44
N VAL A 327 -17.84 -7.85 -24.41
CA VAL A 327 -17.61 -6.42 -24.25
C VAL A 327 -16.13 -6.14 -24.09
N GLU A 328 -15.60 -5.18 -24.84
CA GLU A 328 -14.22 -4.70 -24.69
C GLU A 328 -14.23 -3.38 -23.94
N VAL A 329 -13.75 -3.42 -22.69
CA VAL A 329 -13.75 -2.25 -21.82
C VAL A 329 -12.50 -1.42 -22.05
N SER A 330 -12.67 -0.11 -22.21
CA SER A 330 -11.60 0.86 -22.40
C SER A 330 -11.87 2.16 -21.65
N VAL A 331 -10.86 3.01 -21.51
CA VAL A 331 -11.00 4.35 -20.90
C VAL A 331 -10.88 5.41 -21.98
N HIS A 332 -11.85 6.32 -22.04
CA HIS A 332 -11.81 7.40 -23.00
C HIS A 332 -10.60 8.32 -22.77
N PRO A 333 -9.76 8.59 -23.79
CA PRO A 333 -8.45 9.22 -23.59
C PRO A 333 -8.51 10.66 -23.02
N PHE A 334 -9.58 11.40 -23.29
CA PHE A 334 -9.70 12.81 -22.87
C PHE A 334 -10.49 12.99 -21.57
N ASN A 335 -11.68 12.41 -21.47
CA ASN A 335 -12.56 12.61 -20.32
C ASN A 335 -12.45 11.50 -19.27
N ARG A 336 -11.61 10.50 -19.51
CA ARG A 336 -11.32 9.36 -18.62
C ARG A 336 -12.54 8.54 -18.19
N LYS A 337 -13.69 8.71 -18.84
CA LYS A 337 -14.87 7.87 -18.58
C LYS A 337 -14.65 6.47 -19.14
N ILE A 338 -15.14 5.48 -18.40
CA ILE A 338 -15.13 4.10 -18.84
C ILE A 338 -16.13 3.93 -19.97
N GLN A 339 -15.74 3.22 -21.01
CA GLN A 339 -16.56 2.88 -22.16
C GLN A 339 -16.39 1.40 -22.53
N GLY A 340 -17.45 0.79 -23.01
CA GLY A 340 -17.47 -0.59 -23.47
C GLY A 340 -17.88 -0.67 -24.94
N ASP A 341 -17.15 -1.45 -25.71
CA ASP A 341 -17.50 -1.82 -27.09
C ASP A 341 -18.17 -3.19 -27.04
N PHE A 342 -19.47 -3.21 -27.28
CA PHE A 342 -20.32 -4.39 -27.28
C PHE A 342 -20.28 -5.04 -28.65
N ILE A 343 -19.74 -6.25 -28.72
CA ILE A 343 -19.43 -6.95 -29.96
C ILE A 343 -20.41 -8.11 -30.15
N CYS A 344 -21.31 -7.99 -31.11
CA CYS A 344 -22.25 -9.06 -31.44
C CYS A 344 -21.68 -10.01 -32.50
N ASN A 345 -22.07 -11.27 -32.45
CA ASN A 345 -21.70 -12.29 -33.45
C ASN A 345 -22.18 -11.94 -34.89
N CYS A 346 -23.18 -11.06 -35.04
CA CYS A 346 -23.56 -10.50 -36.33
C CYS A 346 -22.55 -9.48 -36.91
N GLY A 347 -21.48 -9.21 -36.20
CA GLY A 347 -20.43 -8.26 -36.55
C GLY A 347 -20.74 -6.81 -36.17
N PHE A 348 -21.93 -6.52 -35.61
CA PHE A 348 -22.30 -5.19 -35.16
C PHE A 348 -21.57 -4.84 -33.88
N VAL A 349 -20.98 -3.63 -33.81
CA VAL A 349 -20.28 -3.13 -32.64
C VAL A 349 -20.83 -1.76 -32.25
N TYR A 350 -21.25 -1.61 -31.03
CA TYR A 350 -21.72 -0.33 -30.49
C TYR A 350 -21.02 0.00 -29.18
N ARG A 351 -20.88 1.29 -28.87
CA ARG A 351 -20.17 1.81 -27.68
C ARG A 351 -21.12 2.48 -26.73
N LEU A 352 -21.05 2.09 -25.45
CA LEU A 352 -21.72 2.78 -24.34
C LEU A 352 -20.68 3.32 -23.36
N ARG A 353 -21.04 4.35 -22.61
CA ARG A 353 -20.25 4.86 -21.49
C ARG A 353 -20.83 4.37 -20.18
N GLN A 354 -20.00 4.22 -19.19
CA GLN A 354 -20.46 3.95 -17.82
C GLN A 354 -21.41 5.07 -17.36
N GLY A 355 -22.56 4.68 -16.81
CA GLY A 355 -23.63 5.59 -16.43
C GLY A 355 -24.65 5.89 -17.54
N GLU A 356 -24.37 5.55 -18.82
CA GLU A 356 -25.36 5.54 -19.91
C GLU A 356 -26.05 4.17 -20.05
N PHE A 357 -25.53 3.17 -19.33
CA PHE A 357 -26.06 1.82 -19.34
C PHE A 357 -27.09 1.66 -18.20
N ASP A 358 -28.32 1.40 -18.58
CA ASP A 358 -29.39 0.98 -17.69
C ASP A 358 -29.86 -0.40 -18.16
N PRO A 359 -29.65 -1.48 -17.39
CA PRO A 359 -30.05 -2.83 -17.80
C PRO A 359 -31.55 -2.97 -18.00
N CYS A 360 -32.36 -2.08 -17.39
CA CYS A 360 -33.82 -2.08 -17.53
C CYS A 360 -34.30 -1.19 -18.68
N LYS A 361 -33.45 -0.38 -19.29
CA LYS A 361 -33.78 0.49 -20.41
C LYS A 361 -32.99 0.07 -21.62
N VAL A 362 -33.70 -0.30 -22.69
CA VAL A 362 -33.10 -0.48 -24.02
C VAL A 362 -32.26 0.74 -24.32
N PRO A 363 -30.93 0.61 -24.57
CA PRO A 363 -30.07 1.74 -24.82
C PRO A 363 -30.64 2.55 -25.98
N TYR A 364 -31.03 3.81 -25.71
CA TYR A 364 -31.53 4.69 -26.74
C TYR A 364 -30.47 4.86 -27.81
N PHE A 365 -30.87 5.08 -29.07
CA PHE A 365 -30.05 5.19 -30.28
C PHE A 365 -28.91 6.23 -30.26
N SER A 366 -28.62 6.84 -29.14
CA SER A 366 -27.42 7.64 -28.90
C SER A 366 -26.15 6.80 -28.76
N SER A 367 -26.29 5.47 -28.70
CA SER A 367 -25.13 4.56 -28.75
C SER A 367 -24.35 4.79 -30.03
N ARG A 368 -23.07 5.05 -29.88
CA ARG A 368 -22.18 5.27 -31.02
C ARG A 368 -21.96 3.93 -31.71
N VAL A 369 -22.50 3.77 -32.89
CA VAL A 369 -22.19 2.62 -33.75
C VAL A 369 -20.75 2.72 -34.20
N MET A 370 -19.95 1.74 -33.78
CA MET A 370 -18.52 1.67 -34.13
C MET A 370 -18.32 0.87 -35.41
N LYS A 371 -19.10 -0.19 -35.61
CA LYS A 371 -19.07 -1.04 -36.79
C LYS A 371 -20.45 -1.59 -37.07
N LYS A 372 -20.90 -1.58 -38.32
CA LYS A 372 -22.21 -2.12 -38.73
C LYS A 372 -22.20 -3.63 -38.89
N GLY A 373 -21.10 -4.19 -39.38
CA GLY A 373 -20.87 -5.62 -39.52
C GLY A 373 -21.54 -6.27 -40.71
N HIS A 374 -21.12 -7.49 -40.99
CA HIS A 374 -21.45 -8.22 -42.22
C HIS A 374 -22.95 -8.55 -42.39
N VAL A 375 -23.68 -8.78 -41.30
CA VAL A 375 -25.12 -9.05 -41.40
C VAL A 375 -25.89 -7.80 -41.77
N TRP A 376 -25.54 -6.65 -41.14
CA TRP A 376 -26.15 -5.37 -41.46
C TRP A 376 -25.89 -4.98 -42.93
N GLU A 377 -24.66 -5.14 -43.39
CA GLU A 377 -24.23 -4.82 -44.75
C GLU A 377 -24.98 -5.62 -45.79
N ARG A 378 -24.97 -6.93 -45.60
CA ARG A 378 -25.70 -7.88 -46.50
C ARG A 378 -27.17 -7.52 -46.60
N ASN A 379 -27.86 -7.31 -45.48
CA ASN A 379 -29.29 -7.05 -45.46
C ASN A 379 -29.63 -5.66 -45.99
N PHE A 380 -28.76 -4.66 -45.79
CA PHE A 380 -28.90 -3.31 -46.35
C PHE A 380 -28.84 -3.36 -47.89
N TYR A 381 -27.81 -3.95 -48.46
CA TYR A 381 -27.71 -4.06 -49.92
C TYR A 381 -28.79 -4.92 -50.54
N LYS A 382 -29.27 -5.97 -49.84
CA LYS A 382 -30.42 -6.74 -50.26
C LYS A 382 -31.66 -5.86 -50.41
N MET A 383 -31.95 -5.01 -49.43
CA MET A 383 -33.08 -4.05 -49.46
C MET A 383 -32.93 -3.04 -50.60
N VAL A 384 -31.70 -2.51 -50.81
CA VAL A 384 -31.41 -1.56 -51.89
C VAL A 384 -31.63 -2.23 -53.27
N ASN A 385 -31.14 -3.45 -53.46
CA ASN A 385 -31.32 -4.22 -54.71
C ASN A 385 -32.78 -4.65 -54.96
N GLN A 386 -33.58 -4.75 -53.89
CA GLN A 386 -35.03 -4.98 -53.99
C GLN A 386 -35.82 -3.70 -54.32
N GLY A 387 -35.13 -2.54 -54.47
CA GLY A 387 -35.76 -1.30 -54.87
C GLY A 387 -36.58 -0.60 -53.74
N LEU A 388 -36.30 -0.88 -52.45
CA LEU A 388 -37.00 -0.24 -51.34
C LEU A 388 -36.83 1.29 -51.40
N LYS A 389 -37.94 2.00 -51.13
CA LYS A 389 -37.94 3.48 -51.12
C LYS A 389 -37.16 4.00 -49.92
N MET A 390 -36.69 5.25 -50.01
CA MET A 390 -35.88 5.89 -49.00
C MET A 390 -36.55 5.88 -47.58
N ASN A 391 -37.87 6.07 -47.55
CA ASN A 391 -38.64 6.04 -46.27
C ASN A 391 -38.59 4.65 -45.59
N GLU A 392 -38.69 3.59 -46.41
CA GLU A 392 -38.62 2.20 -45.89
C GLU A 392 -37.21 1.84 -45.42
N LEU A 393 -36.20 2.37 -46.13
CA LEU A 393 -34.79 2.23 -45.68
C LEU A 393 -34.56 2.97 -44.35
N GLU A 394 -35.08 4.19 -44.19
CA GLU A 394 -35.03 4.94 -42.90
C GLU A 394 -35.67 4.13 -41.76
N GLU A 395 -36.87 3.64 -41.98
CA GLU A 395 -37.62 2.92 -40.98
C GLU A 395 -36.90 1.63 -40.56
N LYS A 396 -36.43 0.84 -41.49
CA LYS A 396 -35.75 -0.44 -41.21
C LYS A 396 -34.34 -0.28 -40.66
N THR A 397 -33.56 0.69 -41.20
CA THR A 397 -32.18 0.87 -40.74
C THR A 397 -32.04 1.75 -39.52
N LYS A 398 -33.11 2.50 -39.17
CA LYS A 398 -33.10 3.54 -38.11
C LYS A 398 -32.02 4.63 -38.37
N LEU A 399 -31.62 4.83 -39.61
CA LEU A 399 -30.67 5.86 -40.04
C LEU A 399 -31.39 7.00 -40.73
N SER A 400 -30.85 8.22 -40.59
CA SER A 400 -31.36 9.38 -41.29
C SER A 400 -31.05 9.32 -42.80
N ARG A 401 -31.91 9.95 -43.65
CA ARG A 401 -31.73 10.01 -45.12
C ARG A 401 -30.36 10.53 -45.56
N PRO A 402 -29.79 11.57 -44.94
CA PRO A 402 -28.44 11.99 -45.32
C PRO A 402 -27.38 10.89 -45.09
N THR A 403 -27.52 10.12 -43.99
CA THR A 403 -26.63 9.01 -43.69
C THR A 403 -26.77 7.87 -44.67
N ILE A 404 -28.02 7.52 -45.06
CA ILE A 404 -28.27 6.49 -46.08
C ILE A 404 -27.73 6.90 -47.41
N ARG A 405 -27.98 8.15 -47.87
CA ARG A 405 -27.42 8.70 -49.11
C ARG A 405 -25.89 8.66 -49.12
N LYS A 406 -25.29 8.99 -48.01
CA LYS A 406 -23.84 8.93 -47.86
C LYS A 406 -23.31 7.49 -48.01
N ILE A 407 -23.99 6.50 -47.38
CA ILE A 407 -23.63 5.10 -47.50
C ILE A 407 -23.77 4.60 -48.96
N LEU A 408 -24.83 4.99 -49.62
CA LEU A 408 -25.06 4.62 -51.04
C LEU A 408 -23.99 5.22 -51.98
N ARG A 409 -23.50 6.43 -51.68
CA ARG A 409 -22.48 7.10 -52.46
C ARG A 409 -21.05 6.65 -52.17
N GLU A 410 -20.73 6.46 -50.90
CA GLU A 410 -19.36 6.26 -50.41
C GLU A 410 -19.07 4.82 -49.94
N GLY A 411 -20.09 3.96 -49.98
CA GLY A 411 -20.03 2.59 -49.38
C GLY A 411 -20.21 2.59 -47.88
N ILE A 412 -20.34 1.39 -47.31
CA ILE A 412 -20.65 1.18 -45.88
C ILE A 412 -19.45 1.54 -44.99
N ASP A 413 -18.25 1.56 -45.54
CA ASP A 413 -16.99 1.83 -44.85
C ASP A 413 -16.42 3.26 -44.92
N PRO A 414 -17.24 4.35 -45.04
CA PRO A 414 -16.72 5.69 -44.83
C PRO A 414 -16.18 5.89 -43.40
N ILE A 415 -16.61 5.04 -42.46
CA ILE A 415 -16.18 5.11 -41.02
C ILE A 415 -14.78 4.53 -40.86
N GLN A 416 -14.45 3.40 -41.48
CA GLN A 416 -13.07 2.90 -41.51
C GLN A 416 -12.15 3.87 -42.28
N ASN A 417 -12.60 4.40 -43.40
CA ASN A 417 -11.86 5.44 -44.15
C ASN A 417 -11.73 6.74 -43.36
N ALA A 418 -12.75 7.15 -42.59
CA ALA A 418 -12.68 8.32 -41.70
C ALA A 418 -11.80 8.06 -40.47
N ILE A 419 -11.84 6.87 -39.92
CA ILE A 419 -10.95 6.44 -38.80
C ILE A 419 -9.51 6.36 -39.34
N GLN A 420 -9.28 5.73 -40.49
CA GLN A 420 -7.95 5.67 -41.10
C GLN A 420 -7.42 7.05 -41.47
N LYS A 421 -8.27 7.94 -42.06
CA LYS A 421 -7.92 9.35 -42.33
C LYS A 421 -7.64 10.13 -41.04
N ARG A 422 -8.43 9.91 -40.00
CA ARG A 422 -8.23 10.53 -38.68
C ARG A 422 -6.97 10.00 -37.98
N ASP A 423 -6.71 8.70 -38.03
CA ASP A 423 -5.49 8.08 -37.52
C ASP A 423 -4.27 8.53 -38.32
N LYS A 424 -4.37 8.61 -39.64
CA LYS A 424 -3.33 9.18 -40.50
C LYS A 424 -3.06 10.64 -40.15
N LYS A 425 -4.12 11.46 -39.99
CA LYS A 425 -4.01 12.87 -39.60
C LYS A 425 -3.43 13.03 -38.18
N THR A 426 -3.80 12.15 -37.27
CA THR A 426 -3.26 12.13 -35.91
C THR A 426 -1.79 11.68 -35.88
N LYS A 427 -1.43 10.67 -36.69
CA LYS A 427 -0.03 10.23 -36.86
C LYS A 427 0.82 11.35 -37.50
N GLU A 428 0.32 12.01 -38.53
CA GLU A 428 0.99 13.14 -39.18
C GLU A 428 1.15 14.33 -38.22
N TRP A 429 0.11 14.66 -37.47
CA TRP A 429 0.17 15.70 -36.43
C TRP A 429 1.20 15.36 -35.36
N ARG A 430 1.21 14.12 -34.86
CA ARG A 430 2.23 13.66 -33.91
C ARG A 430 3.62 13.79 -34.49
N LYS A 431 3.82 13.33 -35.72
CA LYS A 431 5.11 13.43 -36.42
C LYS A 431 5.59 14.89 -36.55
N ARG A 432 4.70 15.83 -36.95
CA ARG A 432 5.01 17.26 -37.02
C ARG A 432 5.36 17.85 -35.67
N LYS A 433 4.56 17.52 -34.66
CA LYS A 433 4.76 18.00 -33.27
C LYS A 433 6.06 17.47 -32.68
N THR A 434 6.36 16.19 -32.88
CA THR A 434 7.62 15.58 -32.46
C THR A 434 8.81 16.26 -33.16
N ALA A 435 8.74 16.52 -34.47
CA ALA A 435 9.80 17.23 -35.20
C ALA A 435 10.01 18.68 -34.68
N THR A 436 8.94 19.36 -34.28
CA THR A 436 9.03 20.69 -33.65
C THR A 436 9.71 20.60 -32.30
N TYR A 437 9.31 19.64 -31.47
CA TYR A 437 9.90 19.46 -30.14
C TYR A 437 11.35 18.94 -30.17
N ARG A 438 11.71 18.15 -31.19
CA ARG A 438 13.12 17.80 -31.43
C ARG A 438 13.97 19.05 -31.66
N ARG A 439 13.51 19.98 -32.52
CA ARG A 439 14.22 21.26 -32.75
C ARG A 439 14.33 22.11 -31.49
N VAL A 440 13.25 22.23 -30.73
CA VAL A 440 13.25 22.98 -29.47
C VAL A 440 14.24 22.35 -28.47
N TRP A 441 14.29 21.03 -28.39
CA TRP A 441 15.21 20.32 -27.51
C TRP A 441 16.67 20.49 -27.91
N ILE A 442 17.00 20.31 -29.20
CA ILE A 442 18.36 20.55 -29.73
C ILE A 442 18.80 21.99 -29.46
N ASN A 443 17.94 22.98 -29.73
CA ASN A 443 18.27 24.36 -29.44
C ASN A 443 18.51 24.60 -27.95
N ALA A 444 17.72 23.98 -27.08
CA ALA A 444 17.91 24.07 -25.63
C ALA A 444 19.25 23.46 -25.17
N VAL A 445 19.64 22.32 -25.75
CA VAL A 445 20.95 21.68 -25.48
C VAL A 445 22.09 22.55 -25.99
N ASN A 446 22.01 23.06 -27.25
CA ASN A 446 23.08 23.87 -27.86
C ASN A 446 23.27 25.23 -27.17
N ASN A 447 22.18 25.85 -26.74
CA ASN A 447 22.24 27.16 -26.06
C ASN A 447 22.68 27.06 -24.60
N ASN A 448 22.65 25.85 -24.01
CA ASN A 448 23.02 25.62 -22.63
C ASN A 448 23.93 24.39 -22.50
N PRO A 449 25.14 24.42 -23.04
CA PRO A 449 26.02 23.25 -23.13
C PRO A 449 26.46 22.70 -21.75
N ASN A 450 26.39 23.53 -20.70
CA ASN A 450 26.78 23.14 -19.34
C ASN A 450 25.60 22.66 -18.49
N HIS A 451 24.36 22.71 -19.01
CA HIS A 451 23.21 22.26 -18.25
C HIS A 451 23.09 20.72 -18.27
N THR A 452 22.73 20.17 -17.13
CA THR A 452 22.37 18.74 -17.02
C THR A 452 21.04 18.46 -17.70
N ARG A 453 20.80 17.19 -18.07
CA ARG A 453 19.52 16.74 -18.61
C ARG A 453 18.33 17.14 -17.74
N SER A 454 18.50 17.12 -16.42
CA SER A 454 17.44 17.48 -15.46
C SER A 454 17.14 18.98 -15.48
N GLU A 455 18.12 19.82 -15.59
CA GLU A 455 17.96 21.27 -15.71
C GLU A 455 17.28 21.64 -17.01
N LEU A 456 17.72 21.05 -18.15
CA LEU A 456 17.09 21.23 -19.46
C LEU A 456 15.63 20.79 -19.45
N ALA A 457 15.33 19.65 -18.80
CA ALA A 457 13.96 19.14 -18.66
C ALA A 457 13.08 20.07 -17.81
N ASN A 458 13.63 20.67 -16.76
CA ASN A 458 12.91 21.63 -15.91
C ASN A 458 12.56 22.92 -16.64
N HIS A 459 13.46 23.42 -17.49
CA HIS A 459 13.23 24.64 -18.29
C HIS A 459 12.30 24.37 -19.49
N ASN A 460 12.26 23.12 -20.01
CA ASN A 460 11.51 22.72 -21.19
C ASN A 460 10.52 21.59 -20.91
N ARG A 461 9.76 21.67 -19.82
CA ARG A 461 8.89 20.59 -19.29
C ARG A 461 7.95 19.97 -20.33
N ALA A 462 7.28 20.80 -21.13
CA ALA A 462 6.32 20.32 -22.14
C ALA A 462 7.02 19.56 -23.27
N THR A 463 8.18 20.04 -23.72
CA THR A 463 9.02 19.42 -24.76
C THR A 463 9.58 18.10 -24.26
N PHE A 464 10.15 18.09 -23.06
CA PHE A 464 10.71 16.88 -22.45
C PHE A 464 9.64 15.81 -22.23
N ALA A 465 8.49 16.16 -21.62
CA ALA A 465 7.40 15.23 -21.38
C ALA A 465 6.86 14.61 -22.66
N TRP A 466 6.73 15.40 -23.72
CA TRP A 466 6.29 14.89 -25.02
C TRP A 466 7.31 13.93 -25.63
N LEU A 467 8.59 14.32 -25.70
CA LEU A 467 9.64 13.49 -26.29
C LEU A 467 9.84 12.20 -25.46
N HIS A 468 9.81 12.30 -24.15
CA HIS A 468 9.90 11.12 -23.28
C HIS A 468 8.76 10.13 -23.51
N GLN A 469 7.54 10.63 -23.80
CA GLN A 469 6.36 9.77 -24.02
C GLN A 469 6.30 9.18 -25.44
N PHE A 470 6.75 9.90 -26.45
CA PHE A 470 6.52 9.54 -27.86
C PHE A 470 7.80 9.31 -28.66
N ASP A 471 8.98 9.60 -28.11
CA ASP A 471 10.26 9.59 -28.83
C ASP A 471 11.46 9.46 -27.86
N SER A 472 11.35 8.52 -26.92
CA SER A 472 12.29 8.36 -25.82
C SER A 472 13.71 8.00 -26.29
N GLU A 473 13.84 7.14 -27.30
CA GLU A 473 15.14 6.73 -27.86
C GLU A 473 15.90 7.93 -28.42
N TRP A 474 15.24 8.71 -29.28
CA TRP A 474 15.83 9.93 -29.84
C TRP A 474 16.20 10.95 -28.74
N LEU A 475 15.35 11.10 -27.70
CA LEU A 475 15.63 12.00 -26.57
C LEU A 475 16.87 11.56 -25.79
N GLU A 476 17.09 10.25 -25.64
CA GLU A 476 18.28 9.73 -24.97
C GLU A 476 19.54 9.98 -25.77
N GLU A 477 19.50 9.75 -27.07
CA GLU A 477 20.64 9.98 -27.98
C GLU A 477 21.03 11.46 -28.08
N ASN A 478 20.06 12.38 -28.01
CA ASN A 478 20.25 13.82 -28.19
C ASN A 478 20.17 14.62 -26.90
N SER A 479 20.33 13.99 -25.76
CA SER A 479 20.44 14.65 -24.46
C SER A 479 21.89 14.58 -23.95
N PRO A 480 22.33 15.57 -23.13
CA PRO A 480 23.60 15.44 -22.42
C PRO A 480 23.65 14.10 -21.70
N VAL A 481 24.82 13.46 -21.75
CA VAL A 481 25.07 12.20 -21.05
C VAL A 481 24.57 12.40 -19.61
N SER A 482 23.69 11.52 -19.16
CA SER A 482 23.24 11.53 -17.78
C SER A 482 24.50 11.44 -16.92
N GLN A 483 24.93 12.57 -16.38
CA GLN A 483 25.82 12.52 -15.24
C GLN A 483 24.99 11.77 -14.21
N LYS A 484 25.26 10.48 -14.07
CA LYS A 484 24.77 9.66 -12.94
C LYS A 484 25.11 10.51 -11.77
N GLY A 485 24.08 11.17 -11.21
CA GLY A 485 24.30 12.21 -10.23
C GLY A 485 25.27 11.64 -9.20
N HIS A 486 26.23 12.42 -8.78
CA HIS A 486 27.18 12.15 -7.72
C HIS A 486 26.47 11.84 -6.39
N ARG A 487 25.63 10.79 -6.39
CA ARG A 487 25.03 10.13 -5.24
C ARG A 487 25.14 8.60 -5.31
N ARG A 488 25.87 8.06 -6.22
CA ARG A 488 26.77 6.96 -5.86
C ARG A 488 28.09 7.67 -5.57
N LYS A 489 28.31 8.04 -4.30
CA LYS A 489 29.65 7.98 -3.76
C LYS A 489 30.28 6.74 -4.39
N GLU A 490 31.45 6.89 -5.04
CA GLU A 490 32.34 5.79 -5.38
C GLU A 490 32.15 4.75 -4.30
N LYS A 491 32.17 3.47 -4.64
CA LYS A 491 32.25 2.43 -3.62
C LYS A 491 33.42 2.85 -2.75
N GLU A 492 33.08 3.60 -1.68
CA GLU A 492 34.07 3.97 -0.69
C GLU A 492 34.68 2.62 -0.30
N ASP A 493 35.97 2.51 -0.39
CA ASP A 493 36.67 1.30 0.01
C ASP A 493 36.41 1.15 1.50
N PHE A 494 35.39 0.34 1.83
CA PHE A 494 34.97 0.13 3.22
C PHE A 494 36.11 -0.46 4.04
N GLU A 495 37.02 -1.20 3.41
CA GLU A 495 38.20 -1.78 4.08
C GLU A 495 39.18 -0.68 4.47
N GLU A 496 39.44 0.30 3.60
CA GLU A 496 40.34 1.41 3.90
C GLU A 496 39.75 2.35 4.96
N LYS A 497 38.43 2.58 4.93
CA LYS A 497 37.72 3.34 5.97
C LYS A 497 37.64 2.60 7.29
N ASP A 498 37.39 1.32 7.29
CA ASP A 498 37.41 0.52 8.51
C ASP A 498 38.79 0.51 9.14
N LEU A 499 39.86 0.36 8.33
CA LEU A 499 41.21 0.43 8.80
C LEU A 499 41.58 1.82 9.38
N PHE A 500 41.12 2.89 8.73
CA PHE A 500 41.29 4.25 9.25
C PHE A 500 40.55 4.44 10.57
N MET A 501 39.30 3.98 10.66
CA MET A 501 38.48 4.08 11.87
C MET A 501 39.06 3.28 13.03
N VAL A 502 39.58 2.08 12.76
CA VAL A 502 40.28 1.25 13.77
C VAL A 502 41.53 1.97 14.32
N LYS A 503 42.34 2.56 13.44
CA LYS A 503 43.52 3.34 13.86
C LYS A 503 43.13 4.55 14.70
N GLU A 504 42.07 5.26 14.33
CA GLU A 504 41.60 6.45 15.05
C GLU A 504 41.01 6.08 16.43
N VAL A 505 40.25 4.98 16.51
CA VAL A 505 39.78 4.42 17.78
C VAL A 505 40.96 4.01 18.68
N GLN A 506 41.99 3.36 18.13
CA GLN A 506 43.16 2.99 18.87
C GLN A 506 43.91 4.23 19.39
N ARG A 507 44.10 5.25 18.55
CA ARG A 507 44.73 6.51 18.93
C ARG A 507 43.99 7.19 20.10
N ILE A 508 42.65 7.31 20.01
CA ILE A 508 41.81 7.88 21.09
C ILE A 508 41.92 7.02 22.35
N ASN A 509 42.01 5.71 22.20
CA ASN A 509 42.15 4.79 23.32
C ASN A 509 43.48 4.96 24.04
N ASP A 510 44.57 5.16 23.33
CA ASP A 510 45.91 5.30 23.87
C ASP A 510 46.12 6.70 24.47
N GLU A 511 45.52 7.71 23.87
CA GLU A 511 45.58 9.11 24.34
C GLU A 511 44.43 9.42 25.34
N TRP A 512 43.70 8.44 25.87
CA TRP A 512 42.51 8.65 26.67
C TRP A 512 42.71 9.59 27.86
N LYS A 513 43.85 9.57 28.54
CA LYS A 513 44.18 10.46 29.64
C LYS A 513 44.09 11.94 29.28
N GLN A 514 44.33 12.28 28.00
CA GLN A 514 44.20 13.63 27.47
C GLN A 514 42.73 14.02 27.25
N HIS A 515 41.88 13.06 26.98
CA HIS A 515 40.45 13.23 26.73
C HIS A 515 39.61 13.08 28.01
N GLU A 516 40.17 12.51 29.08
CA GLU A 516 39.47 12.25 30.35
C GLU A 516 38.97 13.51 31.04
N LYS A 517 39.60 14.67 30.78
CA LYS A 517 39.23 15.98 31.34
C LYS A 517 38.78 16.91 30.21
N VAL A 518 37.50 16.88 29.90
CA VAL A 518 36.90 17.87 29.01
C VAL A 518 35.96 18.75 29.83
N VAL A 519 36.20 20.08 29.79
CA VAL A 519 35.34 21.09 30.43
C VAL A 519 35.13 20.84 31.95
N GLY A 520 36.21 20.47 32.67
CA GLY A 520 36.17 20.34 34.14
C GLY A 520 35.41 19.13 34.70
N LYS A 521 34.98 18.19 33.87
CA LYS A 521 34.35 16.95 34.30
C LYS A 521 35.19 15.74 33.85
N ILE A 522 35.32 14.73 34.74
CA ILE A 522 35.95 13.46 34.43
C ILE A 522 34.96 12.64 33.61
N ILE A 523 35.32 12.31 32.37
CA ILE A 523 34.50 11.46 31.47
C ILE A 523 35.00 10.02 31.58
N ARG A 524 34.09 9.11 31.92
CA ARG A 524 34.43 7.68 31.93
C ARG A 524 34.65 7.19 30.50
N LYS A 525 35.66 6.33 30.30
CA LYS A 525 35.96 5.68 29.01
C LYS A 525 34.83 4.73 28.65
N THR A 526 33.90 5.21 27.81
CA THR A 526 32.77 4.43 27.29
C THR A 526 32.80 4.45 25.77
N PHE A 527 32.15 3.48 25.14
CA PHE A 527 31.99 3.45 23.68
C PHE A 527 31.33 4.76 23.16
N SER A 528 30.32 5.28 23.87
CA SER A 528 29.67 6.53 23.50
C SER A 528 30.65 7.72 23.53
N ALA A 529 31.48 7.85 24.57
CA ALA A 529 32.45 8.91 24.67
C ALA A 529 33.53 8.87 23.56
N ILE A 530 33.92 7.67 23.13
CA ILE A 530 34.82 7.49 21.98
C ILE A 530 34.12 7.89 20.67
N CYS A 531 32.85 7.51 20.48
CA CYS A 531 32.07 7.90 19.31
C CYS A 531 31.85 9.42 19.22
N ASP A 532 31.63 10.09 20.34
CA ASP A 532 31.47 11.55 20.40
C ASP A 532 32.75 12.27 19.99
N LEU A 533 33.92 11.78 20.43
CA LEU A 533 35.23 12.29 20.01
C LEU A 533 35.52 12.05 18.53
N LEU A 534 35.10 10.90 17.99
CA LEU A 534 35.18 10.60 16.55
C LEU A 534 34.25 11.51 15.72
N GLY A 535 33.05 11.83 16.25
CA GLY A 535 32.08 12.74 15.61
C GLY A 535 32.55 14.18 15.57
N SER A 536 33.13 14.67 16.66
CA SER A 536 33.65 16.06 16.74
C SER A 536 34.90 16.31 15.85
N ASN A 537 35.63 15.25 15.50
CA ASN A 537 36.75 15.34 14.56
C ASN A 537 36.33 15.29 13.08
N ARG A 538 35.08 14.91 12.76
CA ARG A 538 34.58 14.92 11.38
C ARG A 538 34.40 16.33 10.80
N GLU A 539 34.11 17.30 11.62
CA GLU A 539 33.92 18.69 11.15
C GLU A 539 35.26 19.45 10.89
N ARG A 540 36.41 18.90 11.31
CA ARG A 540 37.70 19.57 11.20
C ARG A 540 38.65 19.09 10.10
N LYS A 541 38.32 18.03 9.36
CA LYS A 541 39.17 17.50 8.26
C LYS A 541 38.34 16.99 7.09
N VAL A 542 37.89 17.93 6.25
CA VAL A 542 37.71 17.72 4.83
C VAL A 542 38.43 18.87 4.13
N PRO A 543 39.52 18.61 3.39
CA PRO A 543 40.05 19.60 2.45
C PRO A 543 39.11 19.77 1.26
#